data_3fb67be7727fc742167a16a5cc27aa13
#
_entry.id   3fb67be7727fc742167a16a5cc27aa13
#
_cell.length_a   1.000
_cell.length_b   1.000
_cell.length_c   1.000
_cell.angle_alpha   90.00
_cell.angle_beta   90.00
_cell.angle_gamma   90.00
#
_symmetry.space_group_name_H-M   'P 1'
#
loop_
_entity.id
_entity.type
_entity.pdbx_description
1 polymer ?
#
loop_
_entity_poly.entity_id
_entity_poly.type
_entity_poly.pdbx_seq_one_letter_code
_entity_poly.pdbx_strand_id
1 'polypeptide(L)' 'MTDVEALKAKIRKLNARATQAKMDLHDLSEELPTNWERIPEVAKVAHDAHAALMAARSQLAQAGA' A
#
# COMPACT_ATOMS: atom_id res chain seq x y z
N MET A 1 21.36 -1.07 -14.57
CA MET A 1 20.93 -1.37 -14.13
C MET A 1 20.73 -1.62 -13.29
N THR A 2 20.12 -1.13 -13.12
CA THR A 2 20.37 -1.75 -11.93
C THR A 2 19.11 -2.02 -11.17
N ASP A 3 19.17 -3.03 -10.37
CA ASP A 3 18.03 -3.46 -9.58
C ASP A 3 17.55 -2.38 -8.62
N VAL A 4 18.48 -1.53 -8.17
CA VAL A 4 18.13 -0.46 -7.23
C VAL A 4 17.20 0.55 -7.89
N GLU A 5 17.48 0.92 -9.14
CA GLU A 5 16.61 1.88 -9.82
C GLU A 5 15.24 1.29 -10.11
N ALA A 6 15.20 0.02 -10.51
CA ALA A 6 13.93 -0.66 -10.73
C ALA A 6 13.14 -0.77 -9.44
N LEU A 7 13.83 -1.05 -8.34
CA LEU A 7 13.20 -1.18 -7.03
C LEU A 7 12.63 0.16 -6.56
N LYS A 8 13.35 1.25 -6.76
CA LYS A 8 12.85 2.57 -6.41
C LYS A 8 11.60 2.93 -7.20
N ALA A 9 11.57 2.59 -8.49
CA ALA A 9 10.37 2.83 -9.30
C ALA A 9 9.20 2.00 -8.80
N LYS A 10 9.46 0.75 -8.43
CA LYS A 10 8.43 -0.12 -7.86
C LYS A 10 7.88 0.47 -6.56
N ILE A 11 8.77 0.98 -5.70
CA ILE A 11 8.35 1.57 -4.43
C ILE A 11 7.44 2.77 -4.66
N ARG A 12 7.73 3.60 -5.65
CA ARG A 12 6.86 4.74 -5.96
C ARG A 12 5.46 4.28 -6.31
N LYS A 13 5.34 3.22 -7.14
CA LYS A 13 4.03 2.68 -7.50
C LYS A 13 3.32 2.08 -6.31
N LEU A 14 4.06 1.33 -5.49
CA LEU A 14 3.47 0.71 -4.31
C LEU A 14 3.03 1.76 -3.29
N ASN A 15 3.78 2.84 -3.17
CA ASN A 15 3.41 3.92 -2.29
C ASN A 15 2.11 4.59 -2.75
N ALA A 16 1.96 4.79 -4.07
CA ALA A 16 0.74 5.38 -4.61
C ALA A 16 -0.46 4.47 -4.35
N ARG A 17 -0.29 3.16 -4.52
CA ARG A 17 -1.37 2.21 -4.23
C ARG A 17 -1.73 2.18 -2.76
N ALA A 18 -0.72 2.19 -1.89
CA ALA A 18 -0.96 2.18 -0.45
C ALA A 18 -1.69 3.46 -0.02
N THR A 19 -1.31 4.59 -0.58
CA THR A 19 -1.97 5.86 -0.29
C THR A 19 -3.43 5.83 -0.74
N GLN A 20 -3.70 5.31 -1.94
CA GLN A 20 -5.07 5.21 -2.43
C GLN A 20 -5.89 4.27 -1.55
N ALA A 21 -5.33 3.13 -1.17
CA ALA A 21 -6.03 2.18 -0.30
C ALA A 21 -6.32 2.80 1.07
N LYS A 22 -5.39 3.57 1.60
CA LYS A 22 -5.58 4.29 2.86
C LYS A 22 -6.74 5.26 2.74
N MET A 23 -6.82 6.00 1.64
CA MET A 23 -7.90 6.96 1.43
C MET A 23 -9.24 6.25 1.26
N ASP A 24 -9.25 5.11 0.57
CA ASP A 24 -10.47 4.34 0.41
C ASP A 24 -10.99 3.86 1.76
N LEU A 25 -10.10 3.41 2.63
CA LEU A 25 -10.48 2.95 3.96
C LEU A 25 -10.99 4.12 4.80
N HIS A 26 -10.33 5.26 4.71
CA HIS A 26 -10.75 6.46 5.42
C HIS A 26 -12.15 6.89 4.98
N ASP A 27 -12.40 6.91 3.67
CA ASP A 27 -13.69 7.31 3.13
C ASP A 27 -14.78 6.35 3.60
N LEU A 28 -14.49 5.05 3.59
CA LEU A 28 -15.45 4.08 4.08
C LEU A 28 -15.76 4.31 5.56
N SER A 29 -14.73 4.61 6.35
CA SER A 29 -14.93 4.82 7.78
C SER A 29 -15.87 6.00 8.05
N GLU A 30 -15.83 7.00 7.18
CA GLU A 30 -16.71 8.16 7.35
C GLU A 30 -18.14 7.88 6.92
N GLU A 31 -18.35 6.91 6.02
CA GLU A 31 -19.68 6.53 5.58
C GLU A 31 -20.40 5.62 6.56
N LEU A 32 -19.67 5.00 7.46
CA LEU A 32 -20.26 4.01 8.36
C LEU A 32 -21.41 4.61 9.17
N PRO A 33 -22.46 3.84 9.45
CA PRO A 33 -22.58 2.40 9.21
C PRO A 33 -22.98 2.02 7.78
N THR A 34 -23.13 2.97 6.87
CA THR A 34 -23.41 2.66 5.48
C THR A 34 -22.24 1.91 4.89
N ASN A 35 -22.53 0.84 4.14
CA ASN A 35 -21.52 0.01 3.49
C ASN A 35 -20.56 -0.69 4.44
N TRP A 36 -20.99 -0.93 5.69
CA TRP A 36 -20.13 -1.60 6.67
C TRP A 36 -19.67 -2.97 6.19
N GLU A 37 -20.45 -3.62 5.33
CA GLU A 37 -20.11 -4.95 4.82
C GLU A 37 -18.83 -4.93 3.99
N ARG A 38 -18.42 -3.75 3.50
CA ARG A 38 -17.21 -3.63 2.71
C ARG A 38 -15.95 -3.53 3.55
N ILE A 39 -16.09 -3.41 4.88
CA ILE A 39 -14.91 -3.26 5.74
C ILE A 39 -13.86 -4.36 5.51
N PRO A 40 -14.23 -5.66 5.48
CA PRO A 40 -13.20 -6.68 5.31
C PRO A 40 -12.44 -6.57 4.00
N GLU A 41 -13.13 -6.29 2.89
CA GLU A 41 -12.46 -6.23 1.59
C GLU A 41 -11.60 -4.98 1.46
N VAL A 42 -12.11 -3.83 1.92
CA VAL A 42 -11.35 -2.59 1.85
C VAL A 42 -10.14 -2.65 2.79
N ALA A 43 -10.32 -3.23 3.97
CA ALA A 43 -9.22 -3.41 4.92
C ALA A 43 -8.16 -4.37 4.37
N LYS A 44 -8.58 -5.43 3.69
CA LYS A 44 -7.63 -6.37 3.10
C LYS A 44 -6.78 -5.71 2.02
N VAL A 45 -7.42 -4.92 1.16
CA VAL A 45 -6.70 -4.21 0.11
C VAL A 45 -5.68 -3.25 0.72
N ALA A 46 -6.08 -2.52 1.77
CA ALA A 46 -5.17 -1.59 2.45
C ALA A 46 -4.01 -2.35 3.11
N HIS A 47 -4.32 -3.45 3.78
CA HIS A 47 -3.30 -4.25 4.42
C HIS A 47 -2.29 -4.79 3.40
N ASP A 48 -2.80 -5.37 2.31
CA ASP A 48 -1.93 -5.98 1.31
C ASP A 48 -1.08 -4.93 0.60
N ALA A 49 -1.65 -3.76 0.32
CA ALA A 49 -0.91 -2.68 -0.32
C ALA A 49 0.24 -2.20 0.57
N HIS A 50 -0.02 -2.04 1.86
CA HIS A 50 1.02 -1.61 2.78
C HIS A 50 2.06 -2.69 3.03
N ALA A 51 1.63 -3.96 3.08
CA ALA A 51 2.57 -5.06 3.24
C ALA A 51 3.54 -5.12 2.06
N ALA A 52 3.04 -4.95 0.83
CA ALA A 52 3.89 -4.94 -0.35
C ALA A 52 4.86 -3.76 -0.33
N LEU A 53 4.38 -2.59 0.08
CA LEU A 53 5.22 -1.40 0.17
C LEU A 53 6.35 -1.60 1.18
N MET A 54 6.03 -2.11 2.35
CA MET A 54 7.04 -2.30 3.39
C MET A 54 8.05 -3.37 3.01
N ALA A 55 7.60 -4.43 2.32
CA ALA A 55 8.52 -5.44 1.82
C ALA A 55 9.52 -4.86 0.81
N ALA A 56 9.02 -4.01 -0.09
CA ALA A 56 9.90 -3.38 -1.08
C ALA A 56 10.89 -2.42 -0.43
N ARG A 57 10.45 -1.68 0.58
CA ARG A 57 11.34 -0.78 1.32
C ARG A 57 12.43 -1.57 2.05
N SER A 58 12.07 -2.73 2.60
CA SER A 58 13.03 -3.58 3.26
C SER A 58 14.09 -4.09 2.28
N GLN A 59 13.65 -4.47 1.07
CA GLN A 59 14.58 -4.90 0.04
C GLN A 59 15.55 -3.78 -0.33
N LEU A 60 15.05 -2.55 -0.43
CA LEU A 60 15.90 -1.43 -0.78
C LEU A 60 16.94 -1.17 0.32
N ALA A 61 16.53 -1.25 1.57
CA ALA A 61 17.47 -1.10 2.68
C ALA A 61 18.54 -2.18 2.66
N GLN A 62 18.14 -3.42 2.33
CA GLN A 62 19.10 -4.53 2.25
C GLN A 62 20.06 -4.37 1.07
N ALA A 63 19.63 -3.66 0.04
CA ALA A 63 20.49 -3.41 -1.11
C ALA A 63 21.55 -2.33 -0.83
N GLY A 64 21.54 -1.76 0.36
CA GLY A 64 22.53 -0.77 0.74
C GLY A 64 22.26 0.61 0.22
N ALA A 65 21.06 0.87 -0.21
CA ALA A 65 20.71 2.18 -0.75
C ALA A 65 20.31 3.16 0.34
#